data_baa7931ac4aee092634adf201f29e2b2
#
_entry.id   baa7931ac4aee092634adf201f29e2b2
#
_cell.length_a   1.000
_cell.length_b   1.000
_cell.length_c   1.000
_cell.angle_alpha   90.00
_cell.angle_beta   90.00
_cell.angle_gamma   90.00
#
_symmetry.space_group_name_H-M   'P 1'
#
loop_
_entity.id
_entity.type
_entity.pdbx_description
1 polymer ?
#
loop_
_entity_poly.entity_id
_entity_poly.type
_entity_poly.pdbx_seq_one_letter_code
_entity_poly.pdbx_strand_id
1 'polypeptide(L)'
;MTSDKNKYLVSTNWLEKKLNDPDVRIIDASWYLPDLKRSPYDEYRENHITGALFFDLDEFSDPNSTLPHMALDPDIFEKKIETFGINTKGTVVVYDGLGLFSSARLLWLFHLYGFSNVFILDGGLPKWVEEKKSVDSKLKIFDQSRFPVFYKKELVVGLDQVRACVGSNEIQIIDARPPKRFAGLVPEPRKGVRRGNIPSSINLYYGDLFNPDNTLKPNKSLRKIVESVGIDLEKPLITSCGSGVTAAILYMVLKGLGAKRVAVYDGSWCEWGSVENQIA
;
A
#
# COMPACT_ATOMS: atom_id res chain seq x y z
N MET A 1 -9.42 26.62 2.69
CA MET A 1 -10.30 25.44 2.74
C MET A 1 -9.42 24.23 2.55
N THR A 2 -9.19 23.43 3.59
CA THR A 2 -8.47 22.15 3.49
C THR A 2 -9.30 21.24 2.57
N SER A 3 -8.69 20.75 1.49
CA SER A 3 -9.34 19.80 0.58
C SER A 3 -9.90 18.63 1.38
N ASP A 4 -11.17 18.26 1.17
CA ASP A 4 -11.81 17.09 1.81
C ASP A 4 -11.29 15.77 1.21
N LYS A 5 -10.18 15.82 0.47
CA LYS A 5 -9.49 14.67 -0.11
C LYS A 5 -8.21 14.34 0.65
N ASN A 6 -7.87 13.06 0.66
CA ASN A 6 -6.61 12.60 1.21
C ASN A 6 -5.43 13.24 0.45
N LYS A 7 -4.46 13.77 1.21
CA LYS A 7 -3.31 14.50 0.65
C LYS A 7 -2.37 13.65 -0.21
N TYR A 8 -2.47 12.32 -0.15
CA TYR A 8 -1.66 11.39 -0.92
C TYR A 8 -2.31 10.98 -2.26
N LEU A 9 -3.44 11.59 -2.63
CA LEU A 9 -4.15 11.29 -3.86
C LEU A 9 -4.04 12.41 -4.88
N VAL A 10 -3.95 12.02 -6.15
CA VAL A 10 -4.13 12.89 -7.31
C VAL A 10 -5.30 12.40 -8.15
N SER A 11 -6.01 13.32 -8.80
CA SER A 11 -7.12 12.95 -9.69
C SER A 11 -6.60 12.53 -11.07
N THR A 12 -7.40 11.77 -11.81
CA THR A 12 -7.16 11.43 -13.21
C THR A 12 -6.96 12.66 -14.08
N ASN A 13 -7.75 13.73 -13.86
CA ASN A 13 -7.61 14.99 -14.60
C ASN A 13 -6.30 15.73 -14.27
N TRP A 14 -5.79 15.61 -13.07
CA TRP A 14 -4.50 16.19 -12.72
C TRP A 14 -3.38 15.43 -13.45
N LEU A 15 -3.40 14.08 -13.41
CA LEU A 15 -2.38 13.26 -14.04
C LEU A 15 -2.38 13.40 -15.56
N GLU A 16 -3.57 13.46 -16.19
CA GLU A 16 -3.70 13.66 -17.64
C GLU A 16 -2.94 14.90 -18.15
N LYS A 17 -3.02 16.00 -17.41
CA LYS A 17 -2.28 17.24 -17.73
C LYS A 17 -0.77 17.10 -17.52
N LYS A 18 -0.33 16.05 -16.86
CA LYS A 18 1.06 15.80 -16.47
C LYS A 18 1.72 14.62 -17.18
N LEU A 19 1.05 13.97 -18.14
CA LEU A 19 1.59 12.81 -18.86
C LEU A 19 2.94 13.05 -19.54
N ASN A 20 3.16 14.28 -20.01
CA ASN A 20 4.39 14.67 -20.71
C ASN A 20 5.35 15.50 -19.84
N ASP A 21 5.07 15.64 -18.56
CA ASP A 21 5.93 16.38 -17.64
C ASP A 21 7.15 15.53 -17.27
N PRO A 22 8.39 15.92 -17.59
CA PRO A 22 9.58 15.13 -17.32
C PRO A 22 9.85 14.92 -15.84
N ASP A 23 9.28 15.78 -14.98
CA ASP A 23 9.41 15.68 -13.52
C ASP A 23 8.34 14.78 -12.88
N VAL A 24 7.43 14.21 -13.68
CA VAL A 24 6.42 13.25 -13.21
C VAL A 24 6.76 11.84 -13.70
N ARG A 25 6.95 10.92 -12.77
CA ARG A 25 7.12 9.50 -13.05
C ARG A 25 5.84 8.74 -12.70
N ILE A 26 5.30 8.01 -13.67
CA ILE A 26 4.09 7.22 -13.51
C ILE A 26 4.49 5.76 -13.36
N ILE A 27 3.94 5.07 -12.36
CA ILE A 27 4.30 3.69 -12.05
C ILE A 27 3.01 2.85 -11.86
N ASP A 28 2.91 1.81 -12.66
CA ASP A 28 1.95 0.72 -12.47
C ASP A 28 2.49 -0.23 -11.42
N ALA A 29 1.85 -0.29 -10.27
CA ALA A 29 2.17 -1.20 -9.18
C ALA A 29 1.09 -2.27 -9.00
N SER A 30 0.47 -2.70 -10.09
CA SER A 30 -0.55 -3.73 -10.07
C SER A 30 0.01 -5.04 -9.52
N TRP A 31 -0.70 -5.60 -8.56
CA TRP A 31 -0.47 -6.92 -8.02
C TRP A 31 -1.83 -7.53 -7.65
N TYR A 32 -2.01 -8.81 -7.88
CA TYR A 32 -3.28 -9.49 -7.67
C TYR A 32 -3.13 -10.69 -6.75
N LEU A 33 -4.18 -10.98 -5.98
CA LEU A 33 -4.24 -12.22 -5.24
C LEU A 33 -4.22 -13.43 -6.21
N PRO A 34 -3.51 -14.52 -5.88
CA PRO A 34 -3.34 -15.67 -6.78
C PRO A 34 -4.63 -16.32 -7.27
N ASP A 35 -5.71 -16.24 -6.48
CA ASP A 35 -7.03 -16.77 -6.81
C ASP A 35 -7.73 -16.01 -7.95
N LEU A 36 -7.35 -14.78 -8.22
CA LEU A 36 -7.86 -13.99 -9.35
C LEU A 36 -7.36 -14.49 -10.72
N LYS A 37 -6.26 -15.27 -10.76
CA LYS A 37 -5.65 -15.83 -11.98
C LYS A 37 -5.39 -14.75 -13.05
N ARG A 38 -5.00 -13.56 -12.64
CA ARG A 38 -4.60 -12.43 -13.48
C ARG A 38 -3.08 -12.30 -13.48
N SER A 39 -2.51 -11.84 -14.59
CA SER A 39 -1.09 -11.52 -14.73
C SER A 39 -0.90 -10.01 -14.81
N PRO A 40 -0.42 -9.35 -13.74
CA PRO A 40 -0.30 -7.89 -13.73
C PRO A 40 0.65 -7.38 -14.83
N TYR A 41 1.73 -8.10 -15.10
CA TYR A 41 2.69 -7.71 -16.12
C TYR A 41 2.14 -7.87 -17.55
N ASP A 42 1.39 -8.95 -17.83
CA ASP A 42 0.79 -9.13 -19.16
C ASP A 42 -0.27 -8.05 -19.41
N GLU A 43 -1.11 -7.75 -18.42
CA GLU A 43 -2.09 -6.67 -18.50
C GLU A 43 -1.43 -5.31 -18.71
N TYR A 44 -0.33 -5.01 -18.00
CA TYR A 44 0.46 -3.81 -18.23
C TYR A 44 1.00 -3.75 -19.67
N ARG A 45 1.52 -4.86 -20.21
CA ARG A 45 2.01 -4.92 -21.59
C ARG A 45 0.93 -4.70 -22.62
N GLU A 46 -0.29 -5.13 -22.32
CA GLU A 46 -1.43 -4.91 -23.23
C GLU A 46 -1.95 -3.48 -23.15
N ASN A 47 -2.06 -2.94 -21.93
CA ASN A 47 -2.72 -1.65 -21.74
C ASN A 47 -2.34 -1.00 -20.40
N HIS A 48 -1.59 0.10 -20.47
CA HIS A 48 -1.18 0.89 -19.30
C HIS A 48 -1.36 2.39 -19.54
N ILE A 49 -1.34 3.20 -18.49
CA ILE A 49 -1.36 4.66 -18.62
C ILE A 49 -0.12 5.10 -19.38
N THR A 50 -0.32 5.90 -20.44
CA THR A 50 0.76 6.35 -21.34
C THR A 50 1.98 6.84 -20.56
N GLY A 51 3.12 6.20 -20.85
CA GLY A 51 4.40 6.53 -20.23
C GLY A 51 4.67 5.92 -18.86
N ALA A 52 3.78 5.08 -18.35
CA ALA A 52 4.01 4.38 -17.08
C ALA A 52 5.12 3.33 -17.19
N LEU A 53 5.79 3.07 -16.07
CA LEU A 53 6.69 1.93 -15.84
C LEU A 53 5.96 0.89 -14.99
N PHE A 54 6.32 -0.37 -15.14
CA PHE A 54 5.81 -1.45 -14.30
C PHE A 54 6.71 -1.67 -13.09
N PHE A 55 6.08 -1.77 -11.92
CA PHE A 55 6.72 -2.14 -10.67
C PHE A 55 6.22 -3.52 -10.26
N ASP A 56 7.09 -4.51 -10.33
CA ASP A 56 6.79 -5.86 -9.86
C ASP A 56 7.00 -5.93 -8.34
N LEU A 57 5.90 -6.08 -7.59
CA LEU A 57 5.95 -6.15 -6.13
C LEU A 57 6.76 -7.35 -5.65
N ASP A 58 6.69 -8.49 -6.32
CA ASP A 58 7.40 -9.70 -5.92
C ASP A 58 8.91 -9.55 -6.16
N GLU A 59 9.31 -8.93 -7.26
CA GLU A 59 10.70 -8.55 -7.57
C GLU A 59 11.30 -7.53 -6.58
N PHE A 60 10.45 -6.66 -6.02
CA PHE A 60 10.82 -5.67 -5.00
C PHE A 60 10.54 -6.13 -3.57
N SER A 61 10.48 -7.45 -3.37
CA SER A 61 10.36 -8.09 -2.07
C SER A 61 11.65 -8.83 -1.70
N ASP A 62 11.91 -9.00 -0.40
CA ASP A 62 13.12 -9.68 0.08
C ASP A 62 13.14 -11.17 -0.35
N PRO A 63 14.05 -11.57 -1.26
CA PRO A 63 14.12 -12.93 -1.76
C PRO A 63 14.60 -13.95 -0.71
N ASN A 64 15.20 -13.48 0.39
CA ASN A 64 15.67 -14.35 1.48
C ASN A 64 14.59 -14.59 2.53
N SER A 65 13.48 -13.88 2.46
CA SER A 65 12.37 -14.07 3.39
C SER A 65 11.45 -15.21 2.94
N THR A 66 11.04 -16.05 3.89
CA THR A 66 9.96 -17.02 3.66
C THR A 66 8.56 -16.41 3.73
N LEU A 67 8.48 -15.16 4.21
CA LEU A 67 7.25 -14.39 4.25
C LEU A 67 7.07 -13.60 2.94
N PRO A 68 5.83 -13.48 2.43
CA PRO A 68 5.57 -12.75 1.19
C PRO A 68 5.72 -11.24 1.39
N HIS A 69 6.22 -10.57 0.36
CA HIS A 69 6.24 -9.12 0.20
C HIS A 69 7.05 -8.35 1.26
N MET A 70 7.95 -9.01 2.01
CA MET A 70 8.80 -8.30 2.98
C MET A 70 9.63 -7.22 2.28
N ALA A 71 9.76 -6.06 2.92
CA ALA A 71 10.52 -4.95 2.38
C ALA A 71 11.99 -5.34 2.18
N LEU A 72 12.57 -4.89 1.07
CA LEU A 72 13.97 -5.13 0.71
C LEU A 72 14.93 -4.47 1.72
N ASP A 73 16.15 -4.96 1.74
CA ASP A 73 17.26 -4.20 2.29
C ASP A 73 17.37 -2.83 1.58
N PRO A 74 17.64 -1.73 2.32
CA PRO A 74 17.71 -0.39 1.75
C PRO A 74 18.67 -0.24 0.56
N ASP A 75 19.86 -0.86 0.63
CA ASP A 75 20.86 -0.78 -0.44
C ASP A 75 20.40 -1.52 -1.71
N ILE A 76 19.64 -2.61 -1.53
CA ILE A 76 19.06 -3.36 -2.65
C ILE A 76 17.91 -2.57 -3.28
N PHE A 77 17.04 -1.96 -2.45
CA PHE A 77 15.97 -1.11 -2.96
C PHE A 77 16.53 0.07 -3.76
N GLU A 78 17.56 0.76 -3.25
CA GLU A 78 18.24 1.88 -3.91
C GLU A 78 18.66 1.49 -5.34
N LYS A 79 19.42 0.41 -5.47
CA LYS A 79 19.92 -0.07 -6.77
C LYS A 79 18.80 -0.44 -7.75
N LYS A 80 17.72 -1.07 -7.25
CA LYS A 80 16.60 -1.45 -8.10
C LYS A 80 15.79 -0.23 -8.57
N ILE A 81 15.51 0.72 -7.68
CA ILE A 81 14.66 1.87 -8.00
C ILE A 81 15.38 2.90 -8.90
N GLU A 82 16.70 2.94 -8.93
CA GLU A 82 17.49 3.77 -9.83
C GLU A 82 17.15 3.52 -11.30
N THR A 83 16.77 2.27 -11.66
CA THR A 83 16.37 1.91 -13.03
C THR A 83 15.08 2.60 -13.49
N PHE A 84 14.29 3.13 -12.57
CA PHE A 84 13.06 3.87 -12.89
C PHE A 84 13.30 5.31 -13.35
N GLY A 85 14.54 5.79 -13.28
CA GLY A 85 14.90 7.14 -13.72
C GLY A 85 14.11 8.23 -12.98
N ILE A 86 13.88 8.06 -11.68
CA ILE A 86 13.09 8.99 -10.87
C ILE A 86 13.94 10.21 -10.52
N ASN A 87 13.46 11.40 -10.91
CA ASN A 87 14.01 12.63 -10.39
C ASN A 87 13.63 12.80 -8.91
N THR A 88 14.61 12.86 -8.01
CA THR A 88 14.39 12.98 -6.56
C THR A 88 13.71 14.29 -6.14
N LYS A 89 13.68 15.30 -7.02
CA LYS A 89 12.93 16.55 -6.85
C LYS A 89 11.56 16.50 -7.55
N GLY A 90 11.33 15.48 -8.36
CA GLY A 90 10.08 15.28 -9.12
C GLY A 90 8.98 14.63 -8.29
N THR A 91 7.94 14.24 -8.98
CA THR A 91 6.73 13.62 -8.41
C THR A 91 6.59 12.20 -8.93
N VAL A 92 6.30 11.26 -8.06
CA VAL A 92 5.90 9.90 -8.44
C VAL A 92 4.39 9.76 -8.30
N VAL A 93 3.74 9.23 -9.33
CA VAL A 93 2.33 8.84 -9.28
C VAL A 93 2.21 7.35 -9.47
N VAL A 94 1.65 6.67 -8.49
CA VAL A 94 1.45 5.22 -8.49
C VAL A 94 -0.01 4.90 -8.75
N TYR A 95 -0.28 3.88 -9.53
CA TYR A 95 -1.62 3.34 -9.70
C TYR A 95 -1.61 1.81 -9.70
N ASP A 96 -2.78 1.19 -9.68
CA ASP A 96 -2.94 -0.24 -9.90
C ASP A 96 -4.23 -0.57 -10.66
N GLY A 97 -4.32 -1.81 -11.13
CA GLY A 97 -5.43 -2.33 -11.94
C GLY A 97 -6.70 -2.68 -11.17
N LEU A 98 -6.75 -2.46 -9.84
CA LEU A 98 -7.94 -2.65 -9.01
C LEU A 98 -8.52 -1.33 -8.49
N GLY A 99 -7.83 -0.21 -8.74
CA GLY A 99 -8.27 1.12 -8.35
C GLY A 99 -7.45 1.74 -7.22
N LEU A 100 -7.27 1.06 -6.13
CA LEU A 100 -6.35 1.39 -5.04
C LEU A 100 -6.23 0.14 -4.15
N PHE A 101 -5.34 -0.76 -4.50
CA PHE A 101 -5.11 -2.00 -3.77
C PHE A 101 -3.63 -2.19 -3.43
N SER A 102 -2.78 -2.40 -4.44
CA SER A 102 -1.33 -2.60 -4.27
C SER A 102 -0.52 -1.31 -4.42
N SER A 103 -1.06 -0.30 -5.07
CA SER A 103 -0.44 1.02 -5.22
C SER A 103 -0.07 1.68 -3.88
N ALA A 104 -0.90 1.48 -2.85
CA ALA A 104 -0.60 1.95 -1.50
C ALA A 104 0.65 1.29 -0.89
N ARG A 105 0.94 0.03 -1.27
CA ARG A 105 2.16 -0.66 -0.83
C ARG A 105 3.40 0.04 -1.37
N LEU A 106 3.41 0.41 -2.65
CA LEU A 106 4.55 1.13 -3.23
C LEU A 106 4.68 2.54 -2.65
N LEU A 107 3.58 3.25 -2.38
CA LEU A 107 3.62 4.53 -1.67
C LEU A 107 4.28 4.38 -0.30
N TRP A 108 3.91 3.36 0.48
CA TRP A 108 4.53 3.11 1.78
C TRP A 108 6.01 2.76 1.66
N LEU A 109 6.41 1.93 0.67
CA LEU A 109 7.83 1.64 0.41
C LEU A 109 8.62 2.91 0.12
N PHE A 110 8.13 3.81 -0.75
CA PHE A 110 8.78 5.10 -0.97
C PHE A 110 8.93 5.91 0.32
N HIS A 111 7.90 5.96 1.15
CA HIS A 111 7.99 6.63 2.45
C HIS A 111 9.01 5.96 3.37
N LEU A 112 9.04 4.62 3.42
CA LEU A 112 9.98 3.84 4.22
C LEU A 112 11.43 4.12 3.82
N TYR A 113 11.67 4.28 2.53
CA TYR A 113 13.00 4.61 1.98
C TYR A 113 13.28 6.11 1.84
N GLY A 114 12.43 6.96 2.44
CA GLY A 114 12.72 8.38 2.63
C GLY A 114 12.22 9.31 1.54
N PHE A 115 11.54 8.80 0.50
CA PHE A 115 10.94 9.63 -0.55
C PHE A 115 9.46 9.90 -0.27
N SER A 116 9.08 11.17 -0.17
CA SER A 116 7.73 11.57 0.26
C SER A 116 6.88 12.22 -0.85
N ASN A 117 7.50 12.59 -1.99
CA ASN A 117 6.75 13.22 -3.09
C ASN A 117 6.11 12.16 -4.00
N VAL A 118 5.36 11.26 -3.39
CA VAL A 118 4.66 10.14 -4.03
C VAL A 118 3.17 10.23 -3.75
N PHE A 119 2.38 10.00 -4.79
CA PHE A 119 0.92 10.08 -4.77
C PHE A 119 0.32 8.84 -5.43
N ILE A 120 -0.92 8.54 -5.09
CA ILE A 120 -1.70 7.50 -5.74
C ILE A 120 -2.76 8.13 -6.65
N LEU A 121 -2.93 7.56 -7.82
CA LEU A 121 -4.03 7.92 -8.73
C LEU A 121 -5.35 7.42 -8.15
N ASP A 122 -6.23 8.35 -7.74
CA ASP A 122 -7.53 8.05 -7.14
C ASP A 122 -8.43 7.32 -8.14
N GLY A 123 -8.81 6.08 -7.82
CA GLY A 123 -9.58 5.18 -8.70
C GLY A 123 -8.72 4.34 -9.68
N GLY A 124 -7.40 4.57 -9.74
CA GLY A 124 -6.44 3.78 -10.50
C GLY A 124 -6.73 3.64 -11.99
N LEU A 125 -6.25 2.54 -12.59
CA LEU A 125 -6.46 2.25 -14.00
C LEU A 125 -7.94 2.08 -14.38
N PRO A 126 -8.81 1.43 -13.56
CA PRO A 126 -10.23 1.29 -13.91
C PRO A 126 -10.91 2.64 -14.19
N LYS A 127 -10.74 3.61 -13.29
CA LYS A 127 -11.31 4.94 -13.45
C LYS A 127 -10.70 5.69 -14.62
N TRP A 128 -9.38 5.57 -14.84
CA TRP A 128 -8.69 6.18 -15.97
C TRP A 128 -9.28 5.72 -17.31
N VAL A 129 -9.52 4.41 -17.45
CA VAL A 129 -10.11 3.81 -18.67
C VAL A 129 -11.58 4.17 -18.81
N GLU A 130 -12.36 4.16 -17.72
CA GLU A 130 -13.77 4.59 -17.72
C GLU A 130 -13.92 6.03 -18.23
N GLU A 131 -13.00 6.91 -17.85
CA GLU A 131 -12.94 8.30 -18.31
C GLU A 131 -12.33 8.47 -19.72
N LYS A 132 -12.04 7.35 -20.42
CA LYS A 132 -11.51 7.31 -21.79
C LYS A 132 -10.20 8.09 -21.97
N LYS A 133 -9.35 8.09 -20.93
CA LYS A 133 -8.05 8.74 -20.96
C LYS A 133 -7.00 7.87 -21.67
N SER A 134 -5.89 8.51 -22.08
CA SER A 134 -4.88 7.89 -22.94
C SER A 134 -4.16 6.73 -22.25
N VAL A 135 -4.18 5.59 -22.93
CA VAL A 135 -3.43 4.38 -22.59
C VAL A 135 -2.64 3.92 -23.80
N ASP A 136 -1.56 3.20 -23.59
CA ASP A 136 -0.82 2.53 -24.67
C ASP A 136 -0.17 1.22 -24.18
N SER A 137 0.53 0.53 -25.11
CA SER A 137 1.28 -0.70 -24.85
C SER A 137 2.79 -0.52 -25.07
N LYS A 138 3.25 0.72 -25.24
CA LYS A 138 4.66 1.02 -25.53
C LYS A 138 5.47 1.03 -24.27
N LEU A 139 6.34 0.05 -24.10
CA LEU A 139 7.26 0.00 -22.98
C LEU A 139 8.21 1.19 -23.01
N LYS A 140 8.28 1.91 -21.90
CA LYS A 140 9.23 3.01 -21.69
C LYS A 140 10.47 2.48 -20.97
N ILE A 141 11.61 3.02 -21.36
CA ILE A 141 12.89 2.84 -20.66
C ILE A 141 13.39 4.25 -20.36
N PHE A 142 13.85 4.46 -19.15
CA PHE A 142 14.44 5.72 -18.75
C PHE A 142 15.91 5.49 -18.39
N ASP A 143 16.72 6.53 -18.57
CA ASP A 143 18.09 6.50 -18.07
C ASP A 143 18.08 6.36 -16.55
N GLN A 144 19.00 5.58 -16.03
CA GLN A 144 19.13 5.41 -14.59
C GLN A 144 19.42 6.75 -13.92
N SER A 145 18.81 6.95 -12.77
CA SER A 145 19.03 8.14 -11.95
C SER A 145 19.43 7.74 -10.53
N ARG A 146 20.34 8.50 -9.94
CA ARG A 146 20.69 8.31 -8.54
C ARG A 146 19.46 8.55 -7.65
N PHE A 147 19.16 7.57 -6.79
CA PHE A 147 18.02 7.63 -5.85
C PHE A 147 18.48 7.31 -4.43
N PRO A 148 19.03 8.30 -3.68
CA PRO A 148 19.55 8.07 -2.34
C PRO A 148 18.43 7.67 -1.38
N VAL A 149 18.64 6.60 -0.64
CA VAL A 149 17.69 6.04 0.33
C VAL A 149 18.00 6.55 1.74
N PHE A 150 16.97 6.97 2.45
CA PHE A 150 17.00 7.38 3.85
C PHE A 150 15.98 6.52 4.64
N TYR A 151 16.42 5.35 5.09
CA TYR A 151 15.55 4.36 5.70
C TYR A 151 14.91 4.86 7.01
N LYS A 152 13.58 4.85 7.06
CA LYS A 152 12.74 5.32 8.18
C LYS A 152 12.21 4.14 8.97
N LYS A 153 13.04 3.56 9.84
CA LYS A 153 12.72 2.38 10.65
C LYS A 153 11.45 2.52 11.50
N GLU A 154 11.04 3.74 11.81
CA GLU A 154 9.82 4.04 12.57
C GLU A 154 8.52 3.79 11.77
N LEU A 155 8.61 3.53 10.47
CA LEU A 155 7.47 3.25 9.60
C LEU A 155 7.19 1.76 9.42
N VAL A 156 8.03 0.90 9.99
CA VAL A 156 7.89 -0.56 9.93
C VAL A 156 8.07 -1.16 11.31
N VAL A 157 7.33 -2.22 11.61
CA VAL A 157 7.48 -3.00 12.85
C VAL A 157 7.53 -4.49 12.53
N GLY A 158 8.30 -5.23 13.30
CA GLY A 158 8.39 -6.68 13.24
C GLY A 158 7.57 -7.37 14.33
N LEU A 159 7.57 -8.70 14.29
CA LEU A 159 6.78 -9.57 15.17
C LEU A 159 6.94 -9.27 16.67
N ASP A 160 8.17 -9.11 17.17
CA ASP A 160 8.42 -8.90 18.60
C ASP A 160 7.88 -7.56 19.09
N GLN A 161 7.95 -6.52 18.25
CA GLN A 161 7.35 -5.21 18.56
C GLN A 161 5.82 -5.31 18.63
N VAL A 162 5.21 -6.06 17.70
CA VAL A 162 3.75 -6.27 17.71
C VAL A 162 3.32 -7.10 18.92
N ARG A 163 4.08 -8.15 19.28
CA ARG A 163 3.84 -8.93 20.50
C ARG A 163 3.85 -8.06 21.77
N ALA A 164 4.82 -7.18 21.88
CA ALA A 164 4.92 -6.26 23.01
C ALA A 164 3.76 -5.26 23.10
N CYS A 165 3.02 -5.05 21.99
CA CYS A 165 1.88 -4.14 21.94
C CYS A 165 0.52 -4.84 22.22
N VAL A 166 0.46 -6.17 22.24
CA VAL A 166 -0.79 -6.90 22.50
C VAL A 166 -1.32 -6.58 23.91
N GLY A 167 -2.59 -6.18 23.98
CA GLY A 167 -3.23 -5.78 25.23
C GLY A 167 -2.82 -4.40 25.77
N SER A 168 -1.97 -3.67 25.05
CA SER A 168 -1.60 -2.29 25.40
C SER A 168 -2.76 -1.33 25.13
N ASN A 169 -2.99 -0.39 26.04
CA ASN A 169 -3.89 0.73 25.83
C ASN A 169 -3.20 1.94 25.15
N GLU A 170 -1.88 1.89 25.00
CA GLU A 170 -1.06 3.00 24.44
C GLU A 170 -0.95 2.94 22.92
N ILE A 171 -1.01 1.74 22.35
CA ILE A 171 -0.83 1.49 20.91
C ILE A 171 -2.03 0.69 20.40
N GLN A 172 -2.53 1.03 19.22
CA GLN A 172 -3.62 0.27 18.60
C GLN A 172 -3.10 -0.48 17.37
N ILE A 173 -3.44 -1.77 17.28
CA ILE A 173 -3.17 -2.63 16.13
C ILE A 173 -4.44 -2.69 15.27
N ILE A 174 -4.32 -2.41 13.98
CA ILE A 174 -5.47 -2.26 13.08
C ILE A 174 -5.31 -3.22 11.89
N ASP A 175 -6.29 -4.10 11.69
CA ASP A 175 -6.26 -5.14 10.67
C ASP A 175 -7.18 -4.77 9.50
N ALA A 176 -6.59 -4.70 8.30
CA ALA A 176 -7.26 -4.35 7.05
C ALA A 176 -8.06 -5.48 6.39
N ARG A 177 -7.95 -6.72 6.89
CA ARG A 177 -8.58 -7.90 6.27
C ARG A 177 -10.12 -7.83 6.29
N PRO A 178 -10.80 -8.54 5.37
CA PRO A 178 -12.25 -8.70 5.43
C PRO A 178 -12.71 -9.24 6.79
N PRO A 179 -13.87 -8.78 7.31
CA PRO A 179 -14.35 -9.15 8.65
C PRO A 179 -14.42 -10.66 8.90
N LYS A 180 -14.83 -11.45 7.89
CA LYS A 180 -14.90 -12.92 8.02
C LYS A 180 -13.54 -13.58 8.21
N ARG A 181 -12.48 -13.04 7.56
CA ARG A 181 -11.10 -13.53 7.76
C ARG A 181 -10.58 -13.11 9.13
N PHE A 182 -10.79 -11.86 9.50
CA PHE A 182 -10.42 -11.32 10.82
C PHE A 182 -11.06 -12.13 11.95
N ALA A 183 -12.35 -12.44 11.86
CA ALA A 183 -13.07 -13.23 12.86
C ALA A 183 -12.74 -14.74 12.83
N GLY A 184 -11.88 -15.20 11.92
CA GLY A 184 -11.53 -16.62 11.79
C GLY A 184 -12.63 -17.51 11.23
N LEU A 185 -13.67 -16.94 10.63
CA LEU A 185 -14.85 -17.67 10.12
C LEU A 185 -14.58 -18.35 8.76
N VAL A 186 -13.57 -17.90 8.04
CA VAL A 186 -13.15 -18.46 6.74
C VAL A 186 -11.67 -18.75 6.75
N PRO A 187 -11.17 -19.69 5.91
CA PRO A 187 -9.75 -19.99 5.81
C PRO A 187 -8.96 -18.80 5.26
N GLU A 188 -7.66 -18.77 5.60
CA GLU A 188 -6.72 -17.86 4.96
C GLU A 188 -6.39 -18.35 3.54
N PRO A 189 -6.14 -17.45 2.57
CA PRO A 189 -5.79 -17.82 1.20
C PRO A 189 -4.47 -18.62 1.11
N ARG A 190 -3.53 -18.38 2.04
CA ARG A 190 -2.23 -19.06 2.08
C ARG A 190 -2.29 -20.28 2.98
N LYS A 191 -1.73 -21.40 2.49
CA LYS A 191 -1.59 -22.64 3.25
C LYS A 191 -0.65 -22.43 4.45
N GLY A 192 -0.92 -23.12 5.55
CA GLY A 192 -0.10 -23.06 6.77
C GLY A 192 -0.35 -21.84 7.65
N VAL A 193 -1.24 -20.94 7.26
CA VAL A 193 -1.62 -19.78 8.06
C VAL A 193 -2.93 -20.07 8.79
N ARG A 194 -2.94 -19.95 10.12
CA ARG A 194 -4.13 -20.19 10.95
C ARG A 194 -5.19 -19.11 10.73
N ARG A 195 -6.43 -19.42 11.13
CA ARG A 195 -7.56 -18.47 11.20
C ARG A 195 -7.46 -17.60 12.45
N GLY A 196 -8.11 -16.42 12.42
CA GLY A 196 -8.22 -15.53 13.57
C GLY A 196 -7.57 -14.18 13.34
N ASN A 197 -7.17 -13.52 14.42
CA ASN A 197 -6.59 -12.19 14.39
C ASN A 197 -5.51 -12.04 15.49
N ILE A 198 -4.76 -10.94 15.43
CA ILE A 198 -3.85 -10.52 16.49
C ILE A 198 -4.72 -10.10 17.69
N PRO A 199 -4.49 -10.64 18.92
CA PRO A 199 -5.28 -10.26 20.08
C PRO A 199 -5.29 -8.74 20.29
N SER A 200 -6.43 -8.20 20.74
CA SER A 200 -6.68 -6.75 20.91
C SER A 200 -6.62 -5.89 19.65
N SER A 201 -6.45 -6.48 18.46
CA SER A 201 -6.50 -5.70 17.22
C SER A 201 -7.94 -5.28 16.86
N ILE A 202 -8.03 -4.15 16.17
CA ILE A 202 -9.28 -3.56 15.68
C ILE A 202 -9.40 -3.89 14.18
N ASN A 203 -10.54 -4.40 13.74
CA ASN A 203 -10.78 -4.60 12.33
C ASN A 203 -11.28 -3.31 11.68
N LEU A 204 -10.53 -2.81 10.70
CA LEU A 204 -10.95 -1.76 9.77
C LEU A 204 -10.76 -2.30 8.35
N TYR A 205 -11.82 -2.89 7.80
CA TYR A 205 -11.75 -3.47 6.47
C TYR A 205 -11.46 -2.40 5.42
N TYR A 206 -10.37 -2.59 4.66
CA TYR A 206 -9.95 -1.61 3.66
C TYR A 206 -11.03 -1.31 2.61
N GLY A 207 -11.86 -2.31 2.24
CA GLY A 207 -12.94 -2.16 1.26
C GLY A 207 -14.02 -1.15 1.67
N ASP A 208 -14.23 -0.95 2.97
CA ASP A 208 -15.22 0.03 3.46
C ASP A 208 -14.78 1.49 3.26
N LEU A 209 -13.54 1.71 2.85
CA LEU A 209 -12.96 3.05 2.67
C LEU A 209 -13.20 3.63 1.27
N PHE A 210 -13.74 2.82 0.34
CA PHE A 210 -13.91 3.22 -1.06
C PHE A 210 -15.35 3.49 -1.46
N ASN A 211 -15.50 4.31 -2.49
CA ASN A 211 -16.72 4.49 -3.23
C ASN A 211 -16.90 3.36 -4.27
N PRO A 212 -18.10 3.19 -4.86
CA PRO A 212 -18.33 2.17 -5.90
C PRO A 212 -17.45 2.31 -7.16
N ASP A 213 -16.92 3.50 -7.44
CA ASP A 213 -16.00 3.78 -8.56
C ASP A 213 -14.51 3.58 -8.17
N ASN A 214 -14.24 2.86 -7.09
CA ASN A 214 -12.92 2.60 -6.52
C ASN A 214 -12.13 3.84 -6.05
N THR A 215 -12.75 5.03 -6.06
CA THR A 215 -12.11 6.21 -5.44
C THR A 215 -12.19 6.15 -3.92
N LEU A 216 -11.22 6.75 -3.25
CA LEU A 216 -11.26 6.85 -1.80
C LEU A 216 -12.40 7.79 -1.35
N LYS A 217 -13.12 7.42 -0.29
CA LYS A 217 -14.13 8.28 0.31
C LYS A 217 -13.54 9.61 0.80
N PRO A 218 -14.34 10.69 0.87
CA PRO A 218 -13.90 11.96 1.42
C PRO A 218 -13.39 11.84 2.86
N ASN A 219 -12.42 12.65 3.25
CA ASN A 219 -11.82 12.63 4.60
C ASN A 219 -12.86 12.70 5.73
N LYS A 220 -13.93 13.49 5.55
CA LYS A 220 -15.03 13.56 6.52
C LYS A 220 -15.72 12.20 6.74
N SER A 221 -15.94 11.44 5.67
CA SER A 221 -16.54 10.10 5.75
C SER A 221 -15.56 9.08 6.33
N LEU A 222 -14.29 9.14 5.90
CA LEU A 222 -13.22 8.28 6.42
C LEU A 222 -13.03 8.47 7.94
N ARG A 223 -13.04 9.72 8.42
CA ARG A 223 -12.93 10.02 9.85
C ARG A 223 -14.06 9.38 10.65
N LYS A 224 -15.30 9.47 10.18
CA LYS A 224 -16.44 8.81 10.82
C LYS A 224 -16.29 7.30 10.87
N ILE A 225 -15.82 6.67 9.79
CA ILE A 225 -15.58 5.22 9.76
C ILE A 225 -14.50 4.83 10.77
N VAL A 226 -13.37 5.55 10.79
CA VAL A 226 -12.25 5.30 11.71
C VAL A 226 -12.68 5.47 13.17
N GLU A 227 -13.41 6.52 13.48
CA GLU A 227 -13.94 6.79 14.82
C GLU A 227 -14.99 5.74 15.25
N SER A 228 -15.84 5.28 14.34
CA SER A 228 -16.91 4.30 14.64
C SER A 228 -16.39 2.94 15.08
N VAL A 229 -15.16 2.58 14.70
CA VAL A 229 -14.51 1.33 15.13
C VAL A 229 -13.58 1.53 16.34
N GLY A 230 -13.53 2.74 16.92
CA GLY A 230 -12.75 3.03 18.12
C GLY A 230 -11.27 3.33 17.89
N ILE A 231 -10.87 3.72 16.67
CA ILE A 231 -9.49 4.11 16.37
C ILE A 231 -9.26 5.55 16.81
N ASP A 232 -8.24 5.76 17.62
CA ASP A 232 -7.77 7.06 18.10
C ASP A 232 -6.54 7.51 17.30
N LEU A 233 -6.69 8.56 16.49
CA LEU A 233 -5.61 9.09 15.63
C LEU A 233 -4.45 9.75 16.40
N GLU A 234 -4.62 10.05 17.68
CA GLU A 234 -3.56 10.63 18.53
C GLU A 234 -2.62 9.54 19.08
N LYS A 235 -3.07 8.29 19.14
CA LYS A 235 -2.26 7.15 19.56
C LYS A 235 -1.31 6.69 18.45
N PRO A 236 -0.22 5.98 18.81
CA PRO A 236 0.53 5.21 17.83
C PRO A 236 -0.33 4.08 17.26
N LEU A 237 -0.27 3.92 15.95
CA LEU A 237 -1.06 2.96 15.20
C LEU A 237 -0.13 2.00 14.47
N ILE A 238 -0.42 0.71 14.55
CA ILE A 238 0.24 -0.34 13.76
C ILE A 238 -0.80 -0.91 12.82
N THR A 239 -0.56 -0.84 11.51
CA THR A 239 -1.46 -1.43 10.51
C THR A 239 -0.98 -2.81 10.11
N SER A 240 -1.90 -3.75 9.95
CA SER A 240 -1.67 -5.15 9.57
C SER A 240 -2.69 -5.60 8.53
N CYS A 241 -2.38 -6.68 7.82
CA CYS A 241 -3.35 -7.35 6.96
C CYS A 241 -2.97 -8.84 6.77
N GLY A 242 -3.04 -9.39 5.56
CA GLY A 242 -2.54 -10.74 5.25
C GLY A 242 -1.01 -10.77 5.12
N SER A 243 -0.43 -9.85 4.33
CA SER A 243 0.99 -9.84 3.92
C SER A 243 1.53 -8.42 3.69
N GLY A 244 1.05 -7.44 4.44
CA GLY A 244 1.55 -6.06 4.38
C GLY A 244 1.03 -5.20 3.21
N VAL A 245 0.33 -5.78 2.22
CA VAL A 245 -0.14 -5.03 1.03
C VAL A 245 -1.28 -4.08 1.39
N THR A 246 -2.42 -4.59 1.85
CA THR A 246 -3.58 -3.74 2.20
C THR A 246 -3.42 -3.00 3.54
N ALA A 247 -2.49 -3.42 4.39
CA ALA A 247 -2.08 -2.65 5.57
C ALA A 247 -1.55 -1.25 5.19
N ALA A 248 -0.89 -1.13 4.03
CA ALA A 248 -0.42 0.14 3.50
C ALA A 248 -1.56 1.08 3.08
N ILE A 249 -2.75 0.57 2.72
CA ILE A 249 -3.95 1.39 2.50
C ILE A 249 -4.34 2.09 3.80
N LEU A 250 -4.39 1.33 4.91
CA LEU A 250 -4.69 1.90 6.22
C LEU A 250 -3.62 2.90 6.66
N TYR A 251 -2.33 2.58 6.44
CA TYR A 251 -1.24 3.53 6.68
C TYR A 251 -1.49 4.86 5.96
N MET A 252 -1.74 4.82 4.65
CA MET A 252 -2.00 6.02 3.83
C MET A 252 -3.23 6.79 4.33
N VAL A 253 -4.34 6.10 4.61
CA VAL A 253 -5.58 6.73 5.06
C VAL A 253 -5.41 7.40 6.42
N LEU A 254 -4.86 6.69 7.40
CA LEU A 254 -4.68 7.20 8.76
C LEU A 254 -3.69 8.38 8.80
N LYS A 255 -2.57 8.29 8.05
CA LYS A 255 -1.63 9.41 7.85
C LYS A 255 -2.31 10.60 7.16
N GLY A 256 -3.16 10.34 6.19
CA GLY A 256 -3.94 11.37 5.49
C GLY A 256 -4.95 12.08 6.38
N LEU A 257 -5.53 11.37 7.35
CA LEU A 257 -6.44 11.92 8.37
C LEU A 257 -5.72 12.64 9.51
N GLY A 258 -4.37 12.63 9.54
CA GLY A 258 -3.57 13.39 10.49
C GLY A 258 -2.91 12.57 11.60
N ALA A 259 -3.03 11.23 11.61
CA ALA A 259 -2.30 10.41 12.56
C ALA A 259 -0.78 10.62 12.43
N LYS A 260 -0.13 10.95 13.53
CA LYS A 260 1.30 11.30 13.54
C LYS A 260 2.20 10.08 13.47
N ARG A 261 1.85 9.01 14.19
CA ARG A 261 2.61 7.78 14.35
C ARG A 261 1.83 6.60 13.77
N VAL A 262 2.18 6.18 12.56
CA VAL A 262 1.60 5.01 11.89
C VAL A 262 2.74 4.19 11.32
N ALA A 263 2.81 2.92 11.70
CA ALA A 263 3.76 1.94 11.16
C ALA A 263 3.01 0.78 10.53
N VAL A 264 3.64 0.09 9.58
CA VAL A 264 3.12 -1.16 9.00
C VAL A 264 3.81 -2.33 9.67
N TYR A 265 3.02 -3.29 10.13
CA TYR A 265 3.52 -4.62 10.47
C TYR A 265 3.72 -5.41 9.17
N ASP A 266 4.97 -5.47 8.72
CA ASP A 266 5.31 -5.95 7.38
C ASP A 266 4.97 -7.42 7.19
N GLY A 267 5.35 -8.30 8.12
CA GLY A 267 5.03 -9.73 8.11
C GLY A 267 3.52 -10.01 8.27
N SER A 268 2.79 -9.11 8.91
CA SER A 268 1.33 -9.15 9.03
C SER A 268 0.81 -10.51 9.54
N TRP A 269 -0.38 -10.90 9.12
CA TRP A 269 -0.99 -12.18 9.54
C TRP A 269 -0.23 -13.41 9.00
N CYS A 270 0.45 -13.30 7.86
CA CYS A 270 1.29 -14.38 7.35
C CYS A 270 2.40 -14.77 8.33
N GLU A 271 2.99 -13.81 9.01
CA GLU A 271 3.97 -14.04 10.06
C GLU A 271 3.30 -14.45 11.39
N TRP A 272 2.37 -13.65 11.87
CA TRP A 272 1.70 -13.90 13.14
C TRP A 272 0.93 -15.22 13.16
N GLY A 273 0.20 -15.52 12.11
CA GLY A 273 -0.63 -16.72 11.98
C GLY A 273 0.15 -18.00 11.69
N SER A 274 1.41 -17.90 11.22
CA SER A 274 2.30 -19.04 10.97
C SER A 274 3.12 -19.45 12.20
N VAL A 275 3.18 -18.60 13.20
CA VAL A 275 3.96 -18.88 14.42
C VAL A 275 3.21 -19.88 15.26
N GLU A 276 3.65 -21.12 15.25
CA GLU A 276 3.16 -22.18 16.13
C GLU A 276 3.44 -21.83 17.60
N ASN A 277 2.41 -21.87 18.43
CA ASN A 277 2.50 -21.84 19.89
C ASN A 277 3.09 -20.60 20.59
N GLN A 278 2.91 -19.41 20.07
CA GLN A 278 3.57 -18.26 20.69
C GLN A 278 2.69 -17.36 21.55
N ILE A 279 1.44 -17.75 21.82
CA ILE A 279 0.61 -17.09 22.81
C ILE A 279 -0.24 -18.16 23.49
N ALA A 280 0.19 -18.54 24.68
CA ALA A 280 -0.69 -19.11 25.68
C ALA A 280 -1.47 -17.98 26.32
#